data_1994d2ebc28a209d13f46357b9acfca1
#
_entry.id   1994d2ebc28a209d13f46357b9acfca1
#
_cell.length_a   1.000
_cell.length_b   1.000
_cell.length_c   1.000
_cell.angle_alpha   90.00
_cell.angle_beta   90.00
_cell.angle_gamma   90.00
#
_symmetry.space_group_name_H-M   'P 1'
#
loop_
_entity.id
_entity.type
_entity.pdbx_description
1 polymer ?
#
loop_
_entity_poly.entity_id
_entity_poly.type
_entity_poly.pdbx_seq_one_letter_code
_entity_poly.pdbx_strand_id
1 'polypeptide(L)'
;RQRLQPGGIIIIVMTRWSTKDLVGKVLSRQGDEHADQWEVVEFPAIMPESEEPLWPEFWNKEELLSVKASLPISKWNAQWMQQPTAQSGAIVKREWWKVWEEEKVPAYSYVIQSYDTAFSAKETADYSAITTWAVFEPEAEGPEAIMLLDAKRVRLDFPELKRLAYDEYKYWEPDCVLIEAKASGTPLTQELRRMGIPVMAYTPSRGQDKIARMNSVAPIFESGMVWAPEEGFAEEVIEEMAAFPFGEHDDFCDSATMALMRFRQGGFLNLETDYQDEAQFLKRDRVVYY
;
A
#
# COMPACT_ATOMS: atom_id res chain seq x y z
N ARG A 1 -26.71 -11.69 15.87
CA ARG A 1 -27.23 -11.49 17.22
C ARG A 1 -28.72 -11.12 17.26
N GLN A 2 -29.18 -10.22 16.42
CA GLN A 2 -30.59 -9.75 16.42
C GLN A 2 -31.65 -10.89 16.26
N ARG A 3 -31.26 -12.05 15.73
CA ARG A 3 -32.12 -13.22 15.55
C ARG A 3 -31.88 -14.32 16.57
N LEU A 4 -30.94 -14.10 17.51
CA LEU A 4 -30.64 -15.08 18.55
C LEU A 4 -31.65 -14.97 19.69
N GLN A 5 -32.24 -16.08 20.09
CA GLN A 5 -33.14 -16.11 21.25
C GLN A 5 -32.36 -16.09 22.57
N PRO A 6 -32.94 -15.68 23.69
CA PRO A 6 -32.30 -15.76 24.98
C PRO A 6 -31.74 -17.18 25.27
N GLY A 7 -30.46 -17.25 25.66
CA GLY A 7 -29.74 -18.52 25.87
C GLY A 7 -29.18 -19.15 24.60
N GLY A 8 -29.37 -18.53 23.42
CA GLY A 8 -28.78 -19.04 22.19
C GLY A 8 -27.26 -18.87 22.18
N ILE A 9 -26.56 -19.77 21.50
CA ILE A 9 -25.09 -19.80 21.38
C ILE A 9 -24.69 -19.42 19.96
N ILE A 10 -23.61 -18.65 19.82
CA ILE A 10 -22.97 -18.37 18.56
C ILE A 10 -21.68 -19.17 18.49
N ILE A 11 -21.48 -19.92 17.41
CA ILE A 11 -20.24 -20.65 17.14
C ILE A 11 -19.66 -20.10 15.83
N ILE A 12 -18.39 -19.67 15.87
CA ILE A 12 -17.63 -19.23 14.70
C ILE A 12 -16.52 -20.23 14.45
N VAL A 13 -16.52 -20.88 13.30
CA VAL A 13 -15.47 -21.82 12.87
C VAL A 13 -14.82 -21.24 11.63
N MET A 14 -13.51 -20.92 11.73
CA MET A 14 -12.76 -20.40 10.60
C MET A 14 -11.25 -20.54 10.82
N THR A 15 -10.50 -20.52 9.73
CA THR A 15 -9.05 -20.34 9.76
C THR A 15 -8.74 -18.87 9.95
N ARG A 16 -7.75 -18.54 10.76
CA ARG A 16 -7.29 -17.15 10.95
C ARG A 16 -6.53 -16.65 9.71
N TRP A 17 -6.71 -15.38 9.36
CA TRP A 17 -6.08 -14.75 8.21
C TRP A 17 -5.29 -13.51 8.60
N SER A 18 -5.82 -12.72 9.52
CA SER A 18 -5.19 -11.52 10.04
C SER A 18 -5.70 -11.19 11.45
N THR A 19 -5.06 -10.23 12.11
CA THR A 19 -5.57 -9.69 13.39
C THR A 19 -6.90 -8.95 13.23
N LYS A 20 -7.23 -8.50 12.02
CA LYS A 20 -8.47 -7.77 11.67
C LYS A 20 -9.53 -8.65 10.99
N ASP A 21 -9.34 -9.97 10.94
CA ASP A 21 -10.36 -10.89 10.42
C ASP A 21 -11.61 -10.92 11.33
N LEU A 22 -12.63 -11.68 10.95
CA LEU A 22 -13.88 -11.75 11.73
C LEU A 22 -13.63 -12.06 13.21
N VAL A 23 -12.80 -13.07 13.49
CA VAL A 23 -12.46 -13.45 14.88
C VAL A 23 -11.69 -12.32 15.56
N GLY A 24 -10.71 -11.70 14.90
CA GLY A 24 -9.98 -10.56 15.44
C GLY A 24 -10.89 -9.38 15.79
N LYS A 25 -11.82 -9.02 14.90
CA LYS A 25 -12.83 -7.96 15.14
C LYS A 25 -13.79 -8.30 16.30
N VAL A 26 -14.13 -9.57 16.47
CA VAL A 26 -15.01 -10.01 17.57
C VAL A 26 -14.25 -9.97 18.89
N LEU A 27 -13.02 -10.49 18.93
CA LEU A 27 -12.21 -10.53 20.13
C LEU A 27 -11.73 -9.13 20.58
N SER A 28 -11.45 -8.22 19.66
CA SER A 28 -11.06 -6.85 20.01
C SER A 28 -12.13 -6.07 20.76
N ARG A 29 -13.40 -6.46 20.63
CA ARG A 29 -14.53 -5.88 21.35
C ARG A 29 -14.87 -6.57 22.67
N GLN A 30 -14.20 -7.65 23.01
CA GLN A 30 -14.50 -8.45 24.22
C GLN A 30 -14.26 -7.65 25.52
N GLY A 31 -13.46 -6.58 25.48
CA GLY A 31 -13.23 -5.69 26.61
C GLY A 31 -14.30 -4.62 26.85
N ASP A 32 -15.26 -4.46 25.95
CA ASP A 32 -16.33 -3.49 26.09
C ASP A 32 -17.36 -3.96 27.13
N GLU A 33 -17.90 -3.05 27.95
CA GLU A 33 -18.73 -3.33 29.12
C GLU A 33 -20.00 -4.16 28.85
N HIS A 34 -20.48 -4.28 27.66
CA HIS A 34 -21.66 -5.07 27.29
C HIS A 34 -21.39 -5.98 26.08
N ALA A 35 -20.11 -6.25 25.77
CA ALA A 35 -19.76 -7.11 24.68
C ALA A 35 -19.98 -8.60 25.02
N ASP A 36 -20.17 -9.39 23.96
CA ASP A 36 -20.24 -10.85 24.11
C ASP A 36 -18.86 -11.38 24.54
N GLN A 37 -18.86 -12.26 25.52
CA GLN A 37 -17.67 -12.98 25.95
C GLN A 37 -17.50 -14.24 25.08
N TRP A 38 -16.28 -14.47 24.59
CA TRP A 38 -15.97 -15.56 23.68
C TRP A 38 -14.94 -16.51 24.29
N GLU A 39 -15.25 -17.79 24.20
CA GLU A 39 -14.28 -18.85 24.46
C GLU A 39 -13.58 -19.17 23.14
N VAL A 40 -12.25 -19.11 23.14
CA VAL A 40 -11.43 -19.34 21.94
C VAL A 40 -10.79 -20.71 22.06
N VAL A 41 -11.02 -21.56 21.05
CA VAL A 41 -10.37 -22.87 20.92
C VAL A 41 -9.49 -22.81 19.67
N GLU A 42 -8.18 -22.98 19.84
CA GLU A 42 -7.20 -22.92 18.75
C GLU A 42 -6.64 -24.31 18.44
N PHE A 43 -6.50 -24.59 17.14
CA PHE A 43 -5.94 -25.84 16.62
C PHE A 43 -4.73 -25.51 15.73
N PRO A 44 -3.56 -25.20 16.30
CA PRO A 44 -2.35 -24.95 15.53
C PRO A 44 -1.84 -26.24 14.89
N ALA A 45 -1.29 -26.16 13.69
CA ALA A 45 -0.77 -27.33 12.97
C ALA A 45 0.39 -28.01 13.70
N ILE A 46 1.20 -27.24 14.42
CA ILE A 46 2.25 -27.73 15.33
C ILE A 46 1.94 -27.19 16.72
N MET A 47 1.85 -28.07 17.68
CA MET A 47 1.57 -27.72 19.07
C MET A 47 2.73 -26.94 19.67
N PRO A 48 2.52 -25.72 20.22
CA PRO A 48 3.62 -24.90 20.75
C PRO A 48 4.41 -25.52 21.89
N GLU A 49 3.75 -26.36 22.71
CA GLU A 49 4.34 -26.96 23.91
C GLU A 49 5.18 -28.20 23.59
N SER A 50 4.71 -29.05 22.69
CA SER A 50 5.37 -30.32 22.36
C SER A 50 6.22 -30.27 21.09
N GLU A 51 6.06 -29.21 20.27
CA GLU A 51 6.62 -29.09 18.93
C GLU A 51 6.23 -30.25 17.97
N GLU A 52 5.19 -31.01 18.31
CA GLU A 52 4.67 -32.08 17.49
C GLU A 52 3.45 -31.64 16.68
N PRO A 53 3.19 -32.27 15.52
CA PRO A 53 1.98 -32.02 14.75
C PRO A 53 0.72 -32.27 15.59
N LEU A 54 -0.30 -31.41 15.40
CA LEU A 54 -1.61 -31.61 16.03
C LEU A 54 -2.26 -32.93 15.59
N TRP A 55 -2.03 -33.33 14.33
CA TRP A 55 -2.59 -34.54 13.76
C TRP A 55 -1.53 -35.32 12.96
N PRO A 56 -0.63 -36.07 13.67
CA PRO A 56 0.52 -36.73 13.06
C PRO A 56 0.17 -37.81 12.04
N GLU A 57 -1.03 -38.44 12.15
CA GLU A 57 -1.50 -39.45 11.21
C GLU A 57 -1.87 -38.87 9.84
N PHE A 58 -2.17 -37.59 9.78
CA PHE A 58 -2.54 -36.88 8.55
C PHE A 58 -1.43 -36.00 7.99
N TRP A 59 -0.74 -35.29 8.86
CA TRP A 59 0.41 -34.41 8.52
C TRP A 59 1.61 -34.76 9.40
N ASN A 60 2.67 -35.33 8.81
CA ASN A 60 3.91 -35.48 9.56
C ASN A 60 4.70 -34.16 9.67
N LYS A 61 5.65 -34.12 10.59
CA LYS A 61 6.42 -32.90 10.90
C LYS A 61 7.22 -32.39 9.70
N GLU A 62 7.79 -33.27 8.90
CA GLU A 62 8.60 -32.91 7.72
C GLU A 62 7.74 -32.25 6.63
N GLU A 63 6.55 -32.78 6.40
CA GLU A 63 5.60 -32.19 5.45
C GLU A 63 5.15 -30.80 5.90
N LEU A 64 4.83 -30.63 7.20
CA LEU A 64 4.48 -29.31 7.74
C LEU A 64 5.62 -28.31 7.64
N LEU A 65 6.87 -28.72 7.88
CA LEU A 65 8.03 -27.87 7.71
C LEU A 65 8.28 -27.49 6.25
N SER A 66 8.01 -28.41 5.31
CA SER A 66 8.06 -28.13 3.88
C SER A 66 7.01 -27.09 3.46
N VAL A 67 5.78 -27.23 3.96
CA VAL A 67 4.72 -26.22 3.74
C VAL A 67 5.12 -24.88 4.33
N LYS A 68 5.66 -24.86 5.55
CA LYS A 68 6.18 -23.64 6.20
C LYS A 68 7.24 -22.94 5.35
N ALA A 69 8.18 -23.69 4.79
CA ALA A 69 9.24 -23.16 3.93
C ALA A 69 8.71 -22.57 2.61
N SER A 70 7.55 -23.04 2.12
CA SER A 70 6.93 -22.57 0.88
C SER A 70 6.02 -21.35 1.06
N LEU A 71 5.70 -20.96 2.30
CA LEU A 71 4.78 -19.87 2.62
C LEU A 71 5.49 -18.67 3.25
N PRO A 72 5.00 -17.44 3.04
CA PRO A 72 5.38 -16.29 3.86
C PRO A 72 5.11 -16.59 5.34
N ILE A 73 6.04 -16.19 6.22
CA ILE A 73 5.94 -16.50 7.66
C ILE A 73 4.66 -15.97 8.30
N SER A 74 4.17 -14.80 7.87
CA SER A 74 2.90 -14.23 8.33
C SER A 74 1.71 -15.10 7.97
N LYS A 75 1.70 -15.68 6.76
CA LYS A 75 0.64 -16.60 6.31
C LYS A 75 0.69 -17.93 7.04
N TRP A 76 1.91 -18.45 7.28
CA TRP A 76 2.09 -19.64 8.12
C TRP A 76 1.55 -19.40 9.53
N ASN A 77 1.98 -18.31 10.19
CA ASN A 77 1.55 -17.99 11.54
C ASN A 77 0.01 -17.80 11.64
N ALA A 78 -0.59 -17.11 10.70
CA ALA A 78 -2.04 -16.89 10.71
C ALA A 78 -2.82 -18.17 10.43
N GLN A 79 -2.58 -18.82 9.30
CA GLN A 79 -3.45 -19.90 8.80
C GLN A 79 -3.15 -21.26 9.42
N TRP A 80 -1.88 -21.56 9.68
CA TRP A 80 -1.45 -22.87 10.19
C TRP A 80 -1.25 -22.86 11.70
N MET A 81 -0.71 -21.78 12.25
CA MET A 81 -0.52 -21.68 13.70
C MET A 81 -1.68 -21.01 14.43
N GLN A 82 -2.69 -20.50 13.72
CA GLN A 82 -3.85 -19.76 14.24
C GLN A 82 -3.50 -18.50 15.04
N GLN A 83 -2.27 -18.04 14.92
CA GLN A 83 -1.71 -16.86 15.59
C GLN A 83 -1.34 -15.79 14.57
N PRO A 84 -2.32 -15.05 14.04
CA PRO A 84 -2.00 -13.93 13.17
C PRO A 84 -1.20 -12.91 13.98
N THR A 85 0.03 -12.68 13.57
CA THR A 85 0.85 -11.64 14.16
C THR A 85 0.31 -10.28 13.74
N ALA A 86 0.21 -9.36 14.69
CA ALA A 86 0.14 -7.94 14.38
C ALA A 86 1.41 -7.63 13.58
N GLN A 87 1.21 -7.22 12.36
CA GLN A 87 2.18 -7.19 11.29
C GLN A 87 3.59 -6.71 11.67
N SER A 88 4.51 -7.64 11.77
CA SER A 88 5.89 -7.41 11.39
C SER A 88 6.03 -7.66 9.87
N GLY A 89 5.39 -6.82 9.06
CA GLY A 89 5.32 -7.05 7.62
C GLY A 89 4.73 -5.89 6.84
N ALA A 90 4.68 -4.69 7.42
CA ALA A 90 4.51 -3.48 6.63
C ALA A 90 5.63 -3.44 5.59
N ILE A 91 5.28 -3.39 4.31
CA ILE A 91 6.28 -3.28 3.23
C ILE A 91 6.95 -1.92 3.32
N VAL A 92 6.19 -0.88 3.64
CA VAL A 92 6.67 0.46 3.92
C VAL A 92 6.41 0.75 5.40
N LYS A 93 7.47 1.03 6.15
CA LYS A 93 7.35 1.33 7.57
C LYS A 93 7.08 2.80 7.80
N ARG A 94 6.25 3.11 8.82
CA ARG A 94 5.96 4.47 9.22
C ARG A 94 7.24 5.28 9.52
N GLU A 95 8.19 4.68 10.19
CA GLU A 95 9.47 5.30 10.59
C GLU A 95 10.40 5.66 9.43
N TRP A 96 10.12 5.21 8.22
CA TRP A 96 10.89 5.56 7.03
C TRP A 96 10.47 6.89 6.40
N TRP A 97 9.30 7.39 6.76
CA TRP A 97 8.85 8.71 6.35
C TRP A 97 9.63 9.79 7.09
N LYS A 98 10.03 10.82 6.38
CA LYS A 98 10.60 12.04 6.94
C LYS A 98 9.51 13.07 7.11
N VAL A 99 9.56 13.82 8.20
CA VAL A 99 8.56 14.87 8.50
C VAL A 99 9.15 16.21 8.11
N TRP A 100 8.34 17.00 7.38
CA TRP A 100 8.63 18.40 7.10
C TRP A 100 7.93 19.27 8.14
N GLU A 101 8.72 19.88 9.02
CA GLU A 101 8.21 20.60 10.20
C GLU A 101 7.90 22.09 9.89
N GLU A 102 8.31 22.61 8.72
CA GLU A 102 8.06 24.00 8.38
C GLU A 102 6.65 24.19 7.84
N GLU A 103 6.00 25.32 8.22
CA GLU A 103 4.64 25.69 7.77
C GLU A 103 4.55 25.89 6.24
N LYS A 104 5.66 26.30 5.61
CA LYS A 104 5.69 26.51 4.17
C LYS A 104 6.23 25.29 3.44
N VAL A 105 5.53 24.91 2.39
CA VAL A 105 6.00 23.89 1.45
C VAL A 105 7.36 24.32 0.88
N PRO A 106 8.36 23.42 0.82
CA PRO A 106 9.67 23.75 0.25
C PRO A 106 9.56 24.13 -1.23
N ALA A 107 10.58 24.82 -1.75
CA ALA A 107 10.70 25.03 -3.20
C ALA A 107 10.87 23.66 -3.88
N TYR A 108 10.13 23.41 -4.95
CA TYR A 108 10.14 22.14 -5.69
C TYR A 108 10.30 22.38 -7.20
N SER A 109 10.80 21.38 -7.88
CA SER A 109 11.18 21.48 -9.30
C SER A 109 10.24 20.75 -10.26
N TYR A 110 9.60 19.67 -9.82
CA TYR A 110 8.76 18.83 -10.68
C TYR A 110 7.60 18.22 -9.88
N VAL A 111 6.39 18.32 -10.41
CA VAL A 111 5.16 17.89 -9.73
C VAL A 111 4.47 16.78 -10.51
N ILE A 112 4.10 15.71 -9.80
CA ILE A 112 3.24 14.64 -10.33
C ILE A 112 1.96 14.57 -9.51
N GLN A 113 0.82 14.57 -10.19
CA GLN A 113 -0.46 14.13 -9.62
C GLN A 113 -0.79 12.73 -10.10
N SER A 114 -1.14 11.86 -9.18
CA SER A 114 -1.49 10.46 -9.46
C SER A 114 -2.91 10.16 -9.02
N TYR A 115 -3.67 9.47 -9.87
CA TYR A 115 -5.07 9.17 -9.69
C TYR A 115 -5.34 7.67 -9.76
N ASP A 116 -5.77 7.06 -8.66
CA ASP A 116 -6.52 5.80 -8.69
C ASP A 116 -8.01 6.13 -8.67
N THR A 117 -8.75 5.70 -9.70
CA THR A 117 -10.11 6.20 -9.94
C THR A 117 -11.17 5.12 -9.79
N ALA A 118 -12.28 5.47 -9.13
CA ALA A 118 -13.53 4.74 -9.14
C ALA A 118 -14.69 5.70 -9.50
N PHE A 119 -15.66 5.23 -10.28
CA PHE A 119 -16.80 6.06 -10.69
C PHE A 119 -18.09 5.61 -10.04
N SER A 120 -18.29 5.94 -8.79
CA SER A 120 -19.61 5.76 -8.19
C SER A 120 -19.72 6.59 -6.92
N ALA A 121 -20.79 7.38 -6.83
CA ALA A 121 -21.16 8.12 -5.63
C ALA A 121 -21.89 7.25 -4.59
N LYS A 122 -22.07 5.93 -4.83
CA LYS A 122 -22.74 5.05 -3.87
C LYS A 122 -21.88 4.78 -2.66
N GLU A 123 -22.46 4.73 -1.47
CA GLU A 123 -21.76 4.43 -0.21
C GLU A 123 -20.99 3.09 -0.21
N THR A 124 -21.38 2.15 -1.07
CA THR A 124 -20.76 0.82 -1.22
C THR A 124 -19.70 0.78 -2.32
N ALA A 125 -19.41 1.91 -2.97
CA ALA A 125 -18.42 1.96 -4.04
C ALA A 125 -17.02 2.23 -3.52
N ASP A 126 -16.02 1.84 -4.31
CA ASP A 126 -14.62 2.16 -4.05
C ASP A 126 -14.37 3.66 -4.10
N TYR A 127 -13.37 4.13 -3.41
CA TYR A 127 -12.93 5.51 -3.44
C TYR A 127 -12.09 5.81 -4.67
N SER A 128 -12.09 7.08 -5.07
CA SER A 128 -11.02 7.63 -5.90
C SER A 128 -9.99 8.29 -5.00
N ALA A 129 -8.73 7.95 -5.19
CA ALA A 129 -7.61 8.56 -4.48
C ALA A 129 -6.77 9.42 -5.43
N ILE A 130 -6.43 10.60 -4.96
CA ILE A 130 -5.55 11.55 -5.65
C ILE A 130 -4.40 11.85 -4.72
N THR A 131 -3.16 11.69 -5.19
CA THR A 131 -1.97 12.10 -4.45
C THR A 131 -1.12 13.03 -5.31
N THR A 132 -0.64 14.11 -4.71
CA THR A 132 0.22 15.12 -5.37
C THR A 132 1.60 15.07 -4.73
N TRP A 133 2.61 14.93 -5.56
CA TRP A 133 4.00 14.73 -5.15
C TRP A 133 4.91 15.68 -5.89
N ALA A 134 5.98 16.12 -5.23
CA ALA A 134 6.99 16.98 -5.85
C ALA A 134 8.41 16.52 -5.55
N VAL A 135 9.31 16.81 -6.49
CA VAL A 135 10.76 16.69 -6.28
C VAL A 135 11.26 17.98 -5.64
N PHE A 136 12.05 17.87 -4.58
CA PHE A 136 12.64 18.99 -3.88
C PHE A 136 14.01 18.62 -3.29
N GLU A 137 14.77 19.63 -2.90
CA GLU A 137 16.04 19.47 -2.18
C GLU A 137 15.83 19.81 -0.70
N PRO A 138 15.87 18.83 0.22
CA PRO A 138 15.74 19.10 1.66
C PRO A 138 16.85 19.99 2.23
N GLU A 139 18.05 19.87 1.65
CA GLU A 139 19.25 20.65 2.01
C GLU A 139 19.84 21.24 0.75
N ALA A 140 20.35 22.47 0.84
CA ALA A 140 21.00 23.12 -0.30
C ALA A 140 22.18 22.27 -0.82
N GLU A 141 22.17 21.95 -2.10
CA GLU A 141 23.16 21.05 -2.75
C GLU A 141 23.11 19.59 -2.25
N GLY A 142 22.02 19.18 -1.56
CA GLY A 142 21.77 17.81 -1.13
C GLY A 142 21.15 16.94 -2.22
N PRO A 143 20.95 15.64 -1.94
CA PRO A 143 20.24 14.77 -2.85
C PRO A 143 18.78 15.17 -2.96
N GLU A 144 18.22 15.06 -4.18
CA GLU A 144 16.80 15.24 -4.41
C GLU A 144 15.96 14.22 -3.59
N ALA A 145 14.84 14.69 -3.10
CA ALA A 145 13.87 13.93 -2.34
C ALA A 145 12.45 14.17 -2.88
N ILE A 146 11.49 13.42 -2.41
CA ILE A 146 10.09 13.54 -2.81
C ILE A 146 9.25 13.99 -1.62
N MET A 147 8.45 15.02 -1.83
CA MET A 147 7.48 15.56 -0.88
C MET A 147 6.07 15.18 -1.28
N LEU A 148 5.29 14.64 -0.35
CA LEU A 148 3.85 14.55 -0.47
C LEU A 148 3.24 15.94 -0.24
N LEU A 149 2.69 16.57 -1.28
CA LEU A 149 2.12 17.90 -1.21
C LEU A 149 0.65 17.92 -0.81
N ASP A 150 -0.12 16.91 -1.24
CA ASP A 150 -1.55 16.79 -0.97
C ASP A 150 -2.04 15.36 -1.21
N ALA A 151 -3.12 14.98 -0.53
CA ALA A 151 -3.82 13.74 -0.77
C ALA A 151 -5.32 13.89 -0.53
N LYS A 152 -6.13 13.33 -1.43
CA LYS A 152 -7.59 13.36 -1.35
C LYS A 152 -8.17 12.00 -1.62
N ARG A 153 -9.12 11.60 -0.78
CA ARG A 153 -9.94 10.40 -0.96
C ARG A 153 -11.39 10.81 -1.08
N VAL A 154 -12.01 10.51 -2.22
CA VAL A 154 -13.36 10.98 -2.53
C VAL A 154 -14.22 9.88 -3.14
N ARG A 155 -15.53 9.98 -2.92
CA ARG A 155 -16.54 9.21 -3.65
C ARG A 155 -17.37 10.19 -4.47
N LEU A 156 -17.07 10.29 -5.74
CA LEU A 156 -17.67 11.24 -6.65
C LEU A 156 -18.19 10.51 -7.92
N ASP A 157 -19.20 11.07 -8.54
CA ASP A 157 -19.56 10.66 -9.88
C ASP A 157 -18.55 11.21 -10.92
N PHE A 158 -18.66 10.76 -12.16
CA PHE A 158 -17.72 11.15 -13.21
C PHE A 158 -17.65 12.66 -13.48
N PRO A 159 -18.78 13.40 -13.60
CA PRO A 159 -18.77 14.84 -13.75
C PRO A 159 -18.08 15.58 -12.60
N GLU A 160 -18.32 15.16 -11.38
CA GLU A 160 -17.75 15.75 -10.17
C GLU A 160 -16.24 15.47 -10.09
N LEU A 161 -15.83 14.20 -10.34
CA LEU A 161 -14.42 13.81 -10.34
C LEU A 161 -13.64 14.56 -11.45
N LYS A 162 -14.25 14.73 -12.64
CA LYS A 162 -13.64 15.52 -13.72
C LYS A 162 -13.42 16.98 -13.29
N ARG A 163 -14.40 17.58 -12.60
CA ARG A 163 -14.28 18.96 -12.10
C ARG A 163 -13.17 19.04 -11.06
N LEU A 164 -13.18 18.14 -10.08
CA LEU A 164 -12.14 18.07 -9.05
C LEU A 164 -10.75 17.94 -9.70
N ALA A 165 -10.57 17.02 -10.63
CA ALA A 165 -9.29 16.82 -11.32
C ALA A 165 -8.82 18.08 -12.09
N TYR A 166 -9.76 18.84 -12.67
CA TYR A 166 -9.43 20.11 -13.32
C TYR A 166 -9.01 21.18 -12.31
N ASP A 167 -9.73 21.28 -11.18
CA ASP A 167 -9.44 22.26 -10.12
C ASP A 167 -8.07 21.95 -9.47
N GLU A 168 -7.78 20.67 -9.19
CA GLU A 168 -6.49 20.22 -8.69
C GLU A 168 -5.34 20.50 -9.66
N TYR A 169 -5.57 20.26 -10.95
CA TYR A 169 -4.59 20.60 -11.99
C TYR A 169 -4.29 22.10 -12.02
N LYS A 170 -5.31 22.96 -11.88
CA LYS A 170 -5.16 24.40 -11.84
C LYS A 170 -4.44 24.91 -10.59
N TYR A 171 -4.64 24.23 -9.48
CA TYR A 171 -4.04 24.63 -8.20
C TYR A 171 -2.57 24.25 -8.10
N TRP A 172 -2.23 23.02 -8.49
CA TRP A 172 -0.88 22.48 -8.34
C TRP A 172 0.00 22.68 -9.59
N GLU A 173 -0.60 22.94 -10.74
CA GLU A 173 0.06 23.05 -12.06
C GLU A 173 1.06 21.90 -12.33
N PRO A 174 0.66 20.62 -12.16
CA PRO A 174 1.58 19.51 -12.24
C PRO A 174 2.18 19.36 -13.64
N ASP A 175 3.45 18.98 -13.70
CA ASP A 175 4.15 18.64 -14.94
C ASP A 175 3.61 17.35 -15.58
N CYS A 176 3.08 16.46 -14.76
CA CYS A 176 2.50 15.19 -15.21
C CYS A 176 1.30 14.79 -14.35
N VAL A 177 0.22 14.41 -15.01
CA VAL A 177 -0.96 13.77 -14.40
C VAL A 177 -0.94 12.30 -14.77
N LEU A 178 -0.84 11.38 -13.78
CA LEU A 178 -0.90 9.94 -13.97
C LEU A 178 -2.30 9.43 -13.64
N ILE A 179 -2.89 8.65 -14.54
CA ILE A 179 -4.18 8.00 -14.30
C ILE A 179 -4.06 6.53 -14.67
N GLU A 180 -4.45 5.62 -13.77
CA GLU A 180 -4.44 4.19 -14.07
C GLU A 180 -5.41 3.86 -15.22
N ALA A 181 -4.94 3.13 -16.22
CA ALA A 181 -5.71 2.73 -17.39
C ALA A 181 -6.67 1.57 -17.07
N LYS A 182 -7.55 1.76 -16.09
CA LYS A 182 -8.69 0.89 -15.77
C LYS A 182 -9.94 1.39 -16.51
N ALA A 183 -11.03 0.65 -16.39
CA ALA A 183 -12.33 1.02 -16.99
C ALA A 183 -12.79 2.43 -16.57
N SER A 184 -12.50 2.83 -15.33
CA SER A 184 -12.80 4.15 -14.76
C SER A 184 -11.81 5.25 -15.19
N GLY A 185 -10.52 4.98 -15.29
CA GLY A 185 -9.51 5.98 -15.62
C GLY A 185 -9.48 6.39 -17.09
N THR A 186 -9.89 5.50 -18.00
CA THR A 186 -9.83 5.78 -19.43
C THR A 186 -10.72 6.95 -19.87
N PRO A 187 -12.01 7.06 -19.46
CA PRO A 187 -12.82 8.23 -19.79
C PRO A 187 -12.28 9.54 -19.20
N LEU A 188 -11.80 9.51 -17.95
CA LEU A 188 -11.21 10.69 -17.31
C LEU A 188 -9.95 11.17 -18.07
N THR A 189 -9.08 10.24 -18.44
CA THR A 189 -7.88 10.52 -19.25
C THR A 189 -8.24 11.21 -20.56
N GLN A 190 -9.27 10.72 -21.27
CA GLN A 190 -9.70 11.30 -22.55
C GLN A 190 -10.25 12.72 -22.40
N GLU A 191 -11.08 12.95 -21.38
CA GLU A 191 -11.66 14.27 -21.12
C GLU A 191 -10.59 15.30 -20.68
N LEU A 192 -9.71 14.93 -19.76
CA LEU A 192 -8.65 15.85 -19.32
C LEU A 192 -7.67 16.20 -20.45
N ARG A 193 -7.33 15.23 -21.33
CA ARG A 193 -6.52 15.50 -22.54
C ARG A 193 -7.21 16.44 -23.50
N ARG A 194 -8.53 16.34 -23.68
CA ARG A 194 -9.33 17.28 -24.49
C ARG A 194 -9.28 18.70 -23.92
N MET A 195 -9.14 18.83 -22.61
CA MET A 195 -8.99 20.11 -21.91
C MET A 195 -7.55 20.65 -21.94
N GLY A 196 -6.61 19.95 -22.61
CA GLY A 196 -5.20 20.36 -22.73
C GLY A 196 -4.32 19.95 -21.55
N ILE A 197 -4.79 19.09 -20.67
CA ILE A 197 -4.01 18.62 -19.51
C ILE A 197 -3.05 17.50 -19.93
N PRO A 198 -1.77 17.52 -19.51
CA PRO A 198 -0.77 16.51 -19.88
C PRO A 198 -0.96 15.21 -19.10
N VAL A 199 -1.96 14.42 -19.47
CA VAL A 199 -2.28 13.15 -18.81
C VAL A 199 -1.50 12.01 -19.42
N MET A 200 -0.82 11.23 -18.57
CA MET A 200 -0.19 9.96 -18.90
C MET A 200 -1.05 8.81 -18.36
N ALA A 201 -1.48 7.92 -19.24
CA ALA A 201 -2.16 6.71 -18.82
C ALA A 201 -1.12 5.69 -18.31
N TYR A 202 -1.28 5.26 -17.07
CA TYR A 202 -0.45 4.23 -16.46
C TYR A 202 -1.11 2.87 -16.62
N THR A 203 -0.37 1.91 -17.15
CA THR A 203 -0.83 0.52 -17.28
C THR A 203 0.14 -0.37 -16.50
N PRO A 204 -0.31 -1.02 -15.41
CA PRO A 204 0.55 -1.97 -14.69
C PRO A 204 1.04 -3.09 -15.63
N SER A 205 2.31 -3.45 -15.51
CA SER A 205 2.87 -4.58 -16.25
C SER A 205 2.22 -5.90 -15.81
N ARG A 206 2.08 -6.85 -16.72
CA ARG A 206 1.55 -8.19 -16.41
C ARG A 206 2.42 -8.84 -15.34
N GLY A 207 1.81 -9.27 -14.22
CA GLY A 207 2.51 -9.91 -13.09
C GLY A 207 3.01 -8.94 -12.01
N GLN A 208 2.85 -7.63 -12.16
CA GLN A 208 3.05 -6.66 -11.09
C GLN A 208 1.74 -6.46 -10.33
N ASP A 209 1.49 -7.31 -9.34
CA ASP A 209 0.42 -7.08 -8.38
C ASP A 209 0.72 -5.89 -7.44
N LYS A 210 -0.24 -5.49 -6.63
CA LYS A 210 -0.10 -4.38 -5.69
C LYS A 210 1.10 -4.56 -4.74
N ILE A 211 1.35 -5.79 -4.29
CA ILE A 211 2.46 -6.12 -3.39
C ILE A 211 3.80 -5.92 -4.10
N ALA A 212 3.93 -6.38 -5.34
CA ALA A 212 5.14 -6.20 -6.14
C ALA A 212 5.42 -4.72 -6.41
N ARG A 213 4.39 -3.91 -6.70
CA ARG A 213 4.51 -2.46 -6.87
C ARG A 213 4.99 -1.78 -5.60
N MET A 214 4.39 -2.10 -4.45
CA MET A 214 4.81 -1.56 -3.16
C MET A 214 6.25 -1.93 -2.82
N ASN A 215 6.65 -3.19 -3.03
CA ASN A 215 8.04 -3.62 -2.84
C ASN A 215 9.02 -2.88 -3.76
N SER A 216 8.61 -2.49 -4.97
CA SER A 216 9.48 -1.75 -5.90
C SER A 216 9.77 -0.32 -5.46
N VAL A 217 8.89 0.28 -4.65
CA VAL A 217 9.05 1.64 -4.12
C VAL A 217 9.54 1.68 -2.68
N ALA A 218 9.43 0.57 -1.95
CA ALA A 218 9.88 0.49 -0.55
C ALA A 218 11.32 0.98 -0.33
N PRO A 219 12.31 0.69 -1.21
CA PRO A 219 13.68 1.21 -1.05
C PRO A 219 13.78 2.74 -1.05
N ILE A 220 12.85 3.47 -1.72
CA ILE A 220 12.82 4.93 -1.72
C ILE A 220 12.49 5.46 -0.31
N PHE A 221 11.56 4.78 0.37
CA PHE A 221 11.22 5.10 1.76
C PHE A 221 12.34 4.72 2.72
N GLU A 222 12.89 3.52 2.57
CA GLU A 222 13.98 3.02 3.41
C GLU A 222 15.23 3.90 3.35
N SER A 223 15.51 4.51 2.20
CA SER A 223 16.61 5.48 2.03
C SER A 223 16.31 6.85 2.63
N GLY A 224 15.09 7.10 3.16
CA GLY A 224 14.70 8.37 3.75
C GLY A 224 14.44 9.49 2.72
N MET A 225 14.19 9.13 1.47
CA MET A 225 13.94 10.10 0.39
C MET A 225 12.49 10.58 0.31
N VAL A 226 11.57 10.03 1.11
CA VAL A 226 10.15 10.39 1.09
C VAL A 226 9.80 11.23 2.31
N TRP A 227 9.27 12.42 2.05
CA TRP A 227 8.89 13.40 3.05
C TRP A 227 7.39 13.69 2.99
N ALA A 228 6.83 14.07 4.13
CA ALA A 228 5.45 14.49 4.23
C ALA A 228 5.32 15.65 5.24
N PRO A 229 4.37 16.59 5.04
CA PRO A 229 4.10 17.64 6.02
C PRO A 229 3.40 17.05 7.25
N GLU A 230 3.42 17.78 8.36
CA GLU A 230 2.69 17.43 9.59
C GLU A 230 1.21 17.83 9.47
N GLU A 231 0.51 17.27 8.47
CA GLU A 231 -0.89 17.56 8.17
C GLU A 231 -1.75 16.29 8.16
N GLY A 232 -3.07 16.44 8.41
CA GLY A 232 -3.98 15.31 8.56
C GLY A 232 -4.07 14.40 7.34
N PHE A 233 -4.01 14.94 6.11
CA PHE A 233 -4.04 14.13 4.89
C PHE A 233 -2.78 13.27 4.74
N ALA A 234 -1.62 13.77 5.17
CA ALA A 234 -0.38 13.02 5.12
C ALA A 234 -0.41 11.84 6.08
N GLU A 235 -0.97 12.05 7.27
CA GLU A 235 -1.18 11.00 8.26
C GLU A 235 -2.05 9.86 7.70
N GLU A 236 -3.13 10.17 6.98
CA GLU A 236 -3.98 9.16 6.35
C GLU A 236 -3.21 8.32 5.32
N VAL A 237 -2.36 8.93 4.49
CA VAL A 237 -1.52 8.22 3.52
C VAL A 237 -0.49 7.35 4.22
N ILE A 238 0.20 7.89 5.24
CA ILE A 238 1.22 7.17 6.02
C ILE A 238 0.62 5.94 6.69
N GLU A 239 -0.52 6.09 7.36
CA GLU A 239 -1.21 5.00 8.05
C GLU A 239 -1.66 3.90 7.07
N GLU A 240 -2.21 4.27 5.91
CA GLU A 240 -2.64 3.31 4.91
C GLU A 240 -1.45 2.55 4.32
N MET A 241 -0.38 3.24 3.96
CA MET A 241 0.84 2.61 3.43
C MET A 241 1.54 1.73 4.47
N ALA A 242 1.56 2.14 5.73
CA ALA A 242 2.09 1.33 6.84
C ALA A 242 1.20 0.13 7.18
N ALA A 243 -0.09 0.19 6.88
CA ALA A 243 -1.01 -0.93 7.06
C ALA A 243 -1.05 -1.90 5.88
N PHE A 244 -0.52 -1.52 4.72
CA PHE A 244 -0.54 -2.35 3.51
C PHE A 244 0.39 -3.58 3.64
N PRO A 245 0.00 -4.80 3.19
CA PRO A 245 -1.18 -5.14 2.37
C PRO A 245 -2.44 -5.52 3.18
N PHE A 246 -2.51 -5.26 4.43
CA PHE A 246 -3.53 -5.77 5.33
C PHE A 246 -4.50 -4.69 5.82
N GLY A 247 -4.34 -3.45 5.33
CA GLY A 247 -5.22 -2.32 5.61
C GLY A 247 -6.66 -2.57 5.13
N GLU A 248 -7.59 -1.74 5.58
CA GLU A 248 -8.98 -1.77 5.12
C GLU A 248 -9.10 -1.12 3.73
N HIS A 249 -8.23 -0.17 3.45
CA HIS A 249 -8.13 0.56 2.18
C HIS A 249 -6.73 0.46 1.61
N ASP A 250 -6.62 0.56 0.29
CA ASP A 250 -5.36 0.58 -0.45
C ASP A 250 -5.35 1.59 -1.62
N ASP A 251 -6.32 2.51 -1.63
CA ASP A 251 -6.51 3.48 -2.70
C ASP A 251 -5.35 4.49 -2.77
N PHE A 252 -4.88 4.99 -1.61
CA PHE A 252 -3.69 5.84 -1.52
C PHE A 252 -2.42 5.06 -1.86
N CYS A 253 -2.33 3.79 -1.48
CA CYS A 253 -1.21 2.93 -1.84
C CYS A 253 -1.06 2.81 -3.35
N ASP A 254 -2.16 2.57 -4.08
CA ASP A 254 -2.16 2.46 -5.53
C ASP A 254 -1.77 3.79 -6.20
N SER A 255 -2.36 4.90 -5.76
CA SER A 255 -2.02 6.24 -6.25
C SER A 255 -0.55 6.61 -5.97
N ALA A 256 -0.07 6.44 -4.74
CA ALA A 256 1.30 6.77 -4.34
C ALA A 256 2.34 5.92 -5.08
N THR A 257 2.13 4.61 -5.19
CA THR A 257 3.09 3.73 -5.88
C THR A 257 3.24 4.09 -7.35
N MET A 258 2.17 4.51 -8.04
CA MET A 258 2.25 4.99 -9.43
C MET A 258 3.14 6.23 -9.56
N ALA A 259 2.98 7.22 -8.67
CA ALA A 259 3.79 8.42 -8.67
C ALA A 259 5.26 8.12 -8.39
N LEU A 260 5.55 7.35 -7.34
CA LEU A 260 6.92 7.01 -6.92
C LEU A 260 7.66 6.17 -7.98
N MET A 261 6.98 5.21 -8.60
CA MET A 261 7.54 4.46 -9.72
C MET A 261 7.86 5.37 -10.91
N ARG A 262 7.02 6.38 -11.19
CA ARG A 262 7.26 7.34 -12.26
C ARG A 262 8.46 8.22 -11.98
N PHE A 263 8.66 8.69 -10.76
CA PHE A 263 9.85 9.45 -10.38
C PHE A 263 11.13 8.63 -10.58
N ARG A 264 11.12 7.36 -10.17
CA ARG A 264 12.26 6.44 -10.37
C ARG A 264 12.54 6.19 -11.85
N GLN A 265 11.51 5.91 -12.65
CA GLN A 265 11.65 5.68 -14.10
C GLN A 265 12.07 6.94 -14.85
N GLY A 266 11.73 8.12 -14.36
CA GLY A 266 12.10 9.41 -14.91
C GLY A 266 13.53 9.86 -14.60
N GLY A 267 14.25 9.13 -13.76
CA GLY A 267 15.60 9.47 -13.35
C GLY A 267 15.68 10.63 -12.34
N PHE A 268 14.55 11.01 -11.73
CA PHE A 268 14.50 12.03 -10.66
C PHE A 268 15.02 11.50 -9.32
N LEU A 269 15.04 10.17 -9.15
CA LEU A 269 15.57 9.51 -7.98
C LEU A 269 16.56 8.44 -8.39
N ASN A 270 17.77 8.54 -7.85
CA ASN A 270 18.81 7.53 -8.00
C ASN A 270 19.10 6.92 -6.63
N LEU A 271 18.85 5.63 -6.47
CA LEU A 271 19.26 4.89 -5.29
C LEU A 271 20.74 4.50 -5.42
N GLU A 272 21.47 4.41 -4.31
CA GLU A 272 22.87 3.91 -4.33
C GLU A 272 23.01 2.55 -5.02
N THR A 273 21.99 1.72 -4.94
CA THR A 273 21.93 0.42 -5.63
C THR A 273 21.91 0.56 -7.16
N ASP A 274 21.33 1.62 -7.70
CA ASP A 274 21.26 1.86 -9.14
C ASP A 274 22.66 2.15 -9.71
N TYR A 275 23.50 2.85 -8.97
CA TYR A 275 24.92 3.09 -9.34
C TYR A 275 25.77 1.81 -9.25
N GLN A 276 25.46 0.91 -8.33
CA GLN A 276 26.18 -0.37 -8.21
C GLN A 276 25.87 -1.28 -9.40
N ASP A 277 24.63 -1.31 -9.85
CA ASP A 277 24.20 -2.07 -11.01
C ASP A 277 24.80 -1.52 -12.31
N GLU A 278 24.84 -0.21 -12.50
CA GLU A 278 25.54 0.43 -13.63
C GLU A 278 27.04 0.13 -13.63
N ALA A 279 27.69 0.20 -12.46
CA ALA A 279 29.11 -0.13 -12.33
C ALA A 279 29.42 -1.60 -12.64
N GLN A 280 28.49 -2.53 -12.32
CA GLN A 280 28.62 -3.94 -12.71
C GLN A 280 28.37 -4.14 -14.21
N PHE A 281 27.45 -3.39 -14.82
CA PHE A 281 27.20 -3.45 -16.27
C PHE A 281 28.40 -2.92 -17.08
N LEU A 282 29.07 -1.88 -16.60
CA LEU A 282 30.27 -1.32 -17.24
C LEU A 282 31.50 -2.22 -17.07
N LYS A 283 31.55 -3.12 -16.08
CA LYS A 283 32.63 -4.09 -15.85
C LYS A 283 32.49 -5.39 -16.66
N ARG A 284 31.43 -5.61 -17.43
CA ARG A 284 31.35 -6.75 -18.36
C ARG A 284 32.25 -6.47 -19.53
N ASP A 285 33.44 -7.09 -19.53
CA ASP A 285 34.34 -7.11 -20.66
C ASP A 285 33.57 -7.53 -21.93
N ARG A 286 33.68 -6.70 -22.97
CA ARG A 286 33.21 -7.08 -24.31
C ARG A 286 33.97 -8.33 -24.74
N VAL A 287 33.28 -9.44 -24.76
CA VAL A 287 33.82 -10.64 -25.43
C VAL A 287 33.95 -10.27 -26.91
N VAL A 288 35.16 -10.03 -27.33
CA VAL A 288 35.49 -9.85 -28.75
C VAL A 288 35.53 -11.25 -29.38
N TYR A 289 34.51 -11.56 -30.17
CA TYR A 289 34.55 -12.74 -31.05
C TYR A 289 35.43 -12.39 -32.25
N TYR A 290 36.53 -13.10 -32.37
CA TYR A 290 37.32 -13.15 -33.61
C TYR A 290 36.70 -14.15 -34.57
#